data_2ffb087fdde1c57393618d008d6e2e43
#
_entry.id   2ffb087fdde1c57393618d008d6e2e43
#
_cell.length_a   1.000
_cell.length_b   1.000
_cell.length_c   1.000
_cell.angle_alpha   90.00
_cell.angle_beta   90.00
_cell.angle_gamma   90.00
#
_symmetry.space_group_name_H-M   'P 1'
#
loop_
_entity.id
_entity.type
_entity.pdbx_description
1 polymer ?
#
loop_
_entity_poly.entity_id
_entity_poly.type
_entity_poly.pdbx_seq_one_letter_code
_entity_poly.pdbx_strand_id
1 'polypeptide(L)'
;MPLSEIILVVMGLLTISMVAAAICSYVPIPYTVFLVILGIFFGSLARQNPELNFLLDFQLSPDLVLFLFLPILVFESAINLDARSLMKDIIPILILAIPALLISTAIIGLGLWFIQDFNIIYALIFGALISATDPVAVISLFKELGAPHRLTILVEGESLLNDATAIVLFNILLGISIWEQFGVFDFYIAVAEFFKVFFGGLFVG
;
A
#
# COMPACT_ATOMS: atom_id res chain seq x y z
N MET A 1 -5.21 -4.67 -26.92
CA MET A 1 -5.86 -3.36 -27.21
C MET A 1 -5.01 -2.55 -28.17
N PRO A 2 -5.58 -1.91 -29.22
CA PRO A 2 -4.87 -0.92 -30.02
C PRO A 2 -4.58 0.34 -29.19
N LEU A 3 -3.51 1.06 -29.55
CA LEU A 3 -3.04 2.25 -28.81
C LEU A 3 -4.15 3.32 -28.64
N SER A 4 -5.00 3.47 -29.66
CA SER A 4 -6.14 4.40 -29.63
C SER A 4 -7.15 4.08 -28.52
N GLU A 5 -7.44 2.82 -28.27
CA GLU A 5 -8.34 2.39 -27.20
C GLU A 5 -7.72 2.60 -25.82
N ILE A 6 -6.42 2.33 -25.66
CA ILE A 6 -5.72 2.60 -24.41
C ILE A 6 -5.76 4.09 -24.07
N ILE A 7 -5.48 4.96 -25.05
CA ILE A 7 -5.56 6.41 -24.87
C ILE A 7 -6.98 6.84 -24.49
N LEU A 8 -7.99 6.29 -25.13
CA LEU A 8 -9.39 6.62 -24.84
C LEU A 8 -9.79 6.21 -23.43
N VAL A 9 -9.38 5.00 -22.97
CA VAL A 9 -9.61 4.54 -21.60
C VAL A 9 -8.91 5.45 -20.59
N VAL A 10 -7.65 5.76 -20.81
CA VAL A 10 -6.87 6.62 -19.89
C VAL A 10 -7.48 8.02 -19.82
N MET A 11 -7.83 8.62 -20.96
CA MET A 11 -8.49 9.94 -21.02
C MET A 11 -9.86 9.92 -20.33
N GLY A 12 -10.64 8.84 -20.53
CA GLY A 12 -11.92 8.63 -19.87
C GLY A 12 -11.77 8.52 -18.33
N LEU A 13 -10.83 7.72 -17.88
CA LEU A 13 -10.54 7.59 -16.44
C LEU A 13 -10.07 8.90 -15.80
N LEU A 14 -9.21 9.67 -16.48
CA LEU A 14 -8.80 10.99 -16.01
C LEU A 14 -9.97 11.95 -15.94
N THR A 15 -10.85 11.96 -16.94
CA THR A 15 -12.04 12.81 -16.94
C THR A 15 -13.00 12.45 -15.80
N ILE A 16 -13.25 11.15 -15.59
CA ILE A 16 -14.06 10.66 -14.46
C ILE A 16 -13.43 11.07 -13.13
N SER A 17 -12.12 10.93 -13.01
CA SER A 17 -11.35 11.33 -11.83
C SER A 17 -11.49 12.83 -11.54
N MET A 18 -11.38 13.70 -12.54
CA MET A 18 -11.58 15.14 -12.38
C MET A 18 -13.01 15.50 -11.95
N VAL A 19 -14.01 14.87 -12.57
CA VAL A 19 -15.42 15.07 -12.18
C VAL A 19 -15.67 14.56 -10.76
N ALA A 20 -15.11 13.40 -10.40
CA ALA A 20 -15.19 12.85 -9.06
C ALA A 20 -14.59 13.80 -8.02
N ALA A 21 -13.42 14.38 -8.30
CA ALA A 21 -12.78 15.36 -7.42
C ALA A 21 -13.66 16.60 -7.22
N ALA A 22 -14.28 17.10 -8.27
CA ALA A 22 -15.22 18.23 -8.19
C ALA A 22 -16.47 17.88 -7.35
N ILE A 23 -17.01 16.67 -7.44
CA ILE A 23 -18.15 16.22 -6.65
C ILE A 23 -17.76 16.03 -5.19
N CYS A 24 -16.60 15.42 -4.91
CA CYS A 24 -16.11 15.19 -3.55
C CYS A 24 -15.83 16.49 -2.77
N SER A 25 -15.63 17.63 -3.46
CA SER A 25 -15.53 18.92 -2.77
C SER A 25 -16.82 19.36 -2.07
N TYR A 26 -17.96 18.78 -2.44
CA TYR A 26 -19.27 19.08 -1.87
C TYR A 26 -19.82 17.98 -0.94
N VAL A 27 -19.18 16.80 -0.91
CA VAL A 27 -19.67 15.64 -0.15
C VAL A 27 -18.56 15.18 0.79
N PRO A 28 -18.85 14.91 2.08
CA PRO A 28 -17.85 14.49 3.07
C PRO A 28 -17.46 13.01 2.89
N ILE A 29 -17.02 12.63 1.70
CA ILE A 29 -16.54 11.29 1.36
C ILE A 29 -15.09 11.43 0.86
N PRO A 30 -14.13 10.63 1.39
CA PRO A 30 -12.78 10.62 0.86
C PRO A 30 -12.75 10.32 -0.64
N TYR A 31 -12.01 11.11 -1.39
CA TYR A 31 -11.93 11.02 -2.85
C TYR A 31 -11.59 9.60 -3.36
N THR A 32 -10.63 8.94 -2.71
CA THR A 32 -10.22 7.57 -3.04
C THR A 32 -11.36 6.56 -2.90
N VAL A 33 -12.15 6.67 -1.81
CA VAL A 33 -13.33 5.81 -1.58
C VAL A 33 -14.38 6.03 -2.67
N PHE A 34 -14.63 7.28 -3.03
CA PHE A 34 -15.57 7.62 -4.10
C PHE A 34 -15.14 7.04 -5.45
N LEU A 35 -13.84 7.09 -5.79
CA LEU A 35 -13.31 6.48 -7.01
C LEU A 35 -13.46 4.95 -7.02
N VAL A 36 -13.27 4.28 -5.88
CA VAL A 36 -13.49 2.83 -5.76
C VAL A 36 -14.96 2.49 -6.04
N ILE A 37 -15.90 3.24 -5.45
CA ILE A 37 -17.34 3.04 -5.68
C ILE A 37 -17.68 3.22 -7.17
N LEU A 38 -17.15 4.28 -7.80
CA LEU A 38 -17.33 4.50 -9.24
C LEU A 38 -16.73 3.37 -10.07
N GLY A 39 -15.56 2.88 -9.71
CA GLY A 39 -14.89 1.75 -10.38
C GLY A 39 -15.75 0.47 -10.32
N ILE A 40 -16.31 0.14 -9.14
CA ILE A 40 -17.23 -0.99 -8.98
C ILE A 40 -18.49 -0.80 -9.83
N PHE A 41 -19.05 0.40 -9.83
CA PHE A 41 -20.24 0.74 -10.63
C PHE A 41 -19.98 0.58 -12.13
N PHE A 42 -18.94 1.21 -12.67
CA PHE A 42 -18.59 1.10 -14.09
C PHE A 42 -18.18 -0.33 -14.49
N GLY A 43 -17.45 -1.04 -13.63
CA GLY A 43 -17.11 -2.44 -13.88
C GLY A 43 -18.35 -3.35 -13.92
N SER A 44 -19.34 -3.09 -13.06
CA SER A 44 -20.63 -3.80 -13.11
C SER A 44 -21.42 -3.49 -14.38
N LEU A 45 -21.43 -2.22 -14.81
CA LEU A 45 -22.08 -1.79 -16.02
C LEU A 45 -21.44 -2.40 -17.28
N ALA A 46 -20.11 -2.44 -17.31
CA ALA A 46 -19.35 -3.03 -18.42
C ALA A 46 -19.62 -4.52 -18.60
N ARG A 47 -19.82 -5.26 -17.49
CA ARG A 47 -20.20 -6.68 -17.56
C ARG A 47 -21.58 -6.93 -18.18
N GLN A 48 -22.48 -5.95 -18.12
CA GLN A 48 -23.85 -6.07 -18.64
C GLN A 48 -23.99 -5.56 -20.07
N ASN A 49 -23.02 -4.76 -20.55
CA ASN A 49 -23.07 -4.11 -21.86
C ASN A 49 -21.88 -4.54 -22.72
N PRO A 50 -22.10 -5.31 -23.80
CA PRO A 50 -21.00 -5.79 -24.66
C PRO A 50 -20.17 -4.64 -25.29
N GLU A 51 -20.76 -3.48 -25.50
CA GLU A 51 -20.06 -2.30 -26.03
C GLU A 51 -19.03 -1.72 -25.10
N LEU A 52 -19.12 -2.01 -23.79
CA LEU A 52 -18.21 -1.55 -22.77
C LEU A 52 -17.17 -2.61 -22.34
N ASN A 53 -17.14 -3.76 -23.02
CA ASN A 53 -16.19 -4.84 -22.70
C ASN A 53 -14.73 -4.40 -22.76
N PHE A 54 -14.40 -3.41 -23.60
CA PHE A 54 -13.04 -2.85 -23.69
C PHE A 54 -12.54 -2.29 -22.34
N LEU A 55 -13.43 -1.88 -21.44
CA LEU A 55 -13.05 -1.45 -20.07
C LEU A 55 -12.60 -2.62 -19.21
N LEU A 56 -13.10 -3.83 -19.44
CA LEU A 56 -12.73 -5.05 -18.73
C LEU A 56 -11.40 -5.62 -19.21
N ASP A 57 -11.01 -5.30 -20.45
CA ASP A 57 -9.71 -5.71 -21.02
C ASP A 57 -8.55 -4.88 -20.49
N PHE A 58 -8.85 -3.74 -19.84
CA PHE A 58 -7.84 -2.91 -19.20
C PHE A 58 -7.45 -3.52 -17.85
N GLN A 59 -6.39 -4.32 -17.86
CA GLN A 59 -5.84 -4.94 -16.67
C GLN A 59 -4.55 -4.21 -16.25
N LEU A 60 -4.52 -3.75 -15.02
CA LEU A 60 -3.29 -3.29 -14.38
C LEU A 60 -2.40 -4.51 -14.12
N SER A 61 -1.33 -4.67 -14.91
CA SER A 61 -0.36 -5.74 -14.63
C SER A 61 0.40 -5.44 -13.33
N PRO A 62 0.79 -6.46 -12.54
CA PRO A 62 1.62 -6.28 -11.36
C PRO A 62 2.91 -5.49 -11.66
N ASP A 63 3.53 -5.72 -12.83
CA ASP A 63 4.74 -5.02 -13.26
C ASP A 63 4.49 -3.52 -13.43
N LEU A 64 3.35 -3.13 -13.99
CA LEU A 64 2.98 -1.74 -14.18
C LEU A 64 2.77 -1.04 -12.83
N VAL A 65 2.18 -1.72 -11.87
CA VAL A 65 2.02 -1.21 -10.49
C VAL A 65 3.38 -1.08 -9.81
N LEU A 66 4.22 -2.11 -9.86
CA LEU A 66 5.48 -2.14 -9.11
C LEU A 66 6.57 -1.25 -9.74
N PHE A 67 6.66 -1.18 -11.08
CA PHE A 67 7.76 -0.48 -11.75
C PHE A 67 7.40 0.94 -12.22
N LEU A 68 6.12 1.27 -12.33
CA LEU A 68 5.70 2.60 -12.75
C LEU A 68 4.99 3.37 -11.63
N PHE A 69 3.89 2.83 -11.10
CA PHE A 69 3.06 3.56 -10.13
C PHE A 69 3.74 3.67 -8.76
N LEU A 70 4.26 2.57 -8.22
CA LEU A 70 4.87 2.58 -6.89
C LEU A 70 6.06 3.55 -6.78
N PRO A 71 7.04 3.59 -7.71
CA PRO A 71 8.13 4.56 -7.63
C PRO A 71 7.66 6.01 -7.69
N ILE A 72 6.64 6.31 -8.50
CA ILE A 72 6.09 7.67 -8.60
C ILE A 72 5.42 8.09 -7.29
N LEU A 73 4.60 7.21 -6.69
CA LEU A 73 3.90 7.47 -5.43
C LEU A 73 4.88 7.63 -4.26
N VAL A 74 5.89 6.76 -4.18
CA VAL A 74 6.93 6.84 -3.14
C VAL A 74 7.75 8.12 -3.31
N PHE A 75 8.11 8.48 -4.54
CA PHE A 75 8.85 9.71 -4.82
C PHE A 75 8.02 10.96 -4.47
N GLU A 76 6.74 11.00 -4.84
CA GLU A 76 5.83 12.09 -4.48
C GLU A 76 5.71 12.25 -2.96
N SER A 77 5.52 11.15 -2.25
CA SER A 77 5.47 11.15 -0.79
C SER A 77 6.78 11.64 -0.18
N ALA A 78 7.91 11.12 -0.65
CA ALA A 78 9.22 11.48 -0.13
C ALA A 78 9.60 12.94 -0.36
N ILE A 79 9.24 13.54 -1.51
CA ILE A 79 9.58 14.93 -1.83
C ILE A 79 8.77 15.93 -1.01
N ASN A 80 7.56 15.54 -0.59
CA ASN A 80 6.68 16.37 0.24
C ASN A 80 7.01 16.29 1.73
N LEU A 81 7.80 15.30 2.15
CA LEU A 81 8.23 15.12 3.53
C LEU A 81 9.30 16.14 3.95
N ASP A 82 9.10 16.76 5.11
CA ASP A 82 10.17 17.55 5.74
C ASP A 82 11.22 16.60 6.35
N ALA A 83 12.29 16.35 5.58
CA ALA A 83 13.38 15.45 5.99
C ALA A 83 14.02 15.88 7.33
N ARG A 84 14.06 17.17 7.65
CA ARG A 84 14.64 17.67 8.90
C ARG A 84 13.77 17.33 10.11
N SER A 85 12.49 17.43 9.96
CA SER A 85 11.51 17.06 11.01
C SER A 85 11.38 15.53 11.13
N LEU A 86 11.42 14.80 10.02
CA LEU A 86 11.47 13.33 10.00
C LEU A 86 12.68 12.80 10.80
N MET A 87 13.88 13.37 10.57
CA MET A 87 15.10 12.94 11.25
C MET A 87 15.09 13.22 12.76
N LYS A 88 14.36 14.24 13.21
CA LYS A 88 14.20 14.51 14.65
C LYS A 88 13.35 13.45 15.36
N ASP A 89 12.34 12.93 14.68
CA ASP A 89 11.42 11.94 15.20
C ASP A 89 11.65 10.53 14.62
N ILE A 90 12.85 10.27 14.07
CA ILE A 90 13.16 9.00 13.40
C ILE A 90 13.03 7.78 14.32
N ILE A 91 13.37 7.91 15.61
CA ILE A 91 13.27 6.79 16.57
C ILE A 91 11.82 6.40 16.83
N PRO A 92 10.89 7.32 17.19
CA PRO A 92 9.47 6.99 17.26
C PRO A 92 8.91 6.42 15.96
N ILE A 93 9.28 6.98 14.81
CA ILE A 93 8.85 6.51 13.49
C ILE A 93 9.29 5.06 13.25
N LEU A 94 10.56 4.73 13.50
CA LEU A 94 11.07 3.36 13.36
C LEU A 94 10.39 2.38 14.33
N ILE A 95 10.05 2.81 15.54
CA ILE A 95 9.31 1.97 16.49
C ILE A 95 7.90 1.68 16.00
N LEU A 96 7.24 2.64 15.37
CA LEU A 96 5.91 2.44 14.78
C LEU A 96 5.99 1.60 13.50
N ALA A 97 6.93 1.88 12.61
CA ALA A 97 7.04 1.22 11.31
C ALA A 97 7.53 -0.24 11.39
N ILE A 98 8.30 -0.63 12.42
CA ILE A 98 8.87 -1.99 12.49
C ILE A 98 8.23 -2.79 13.62
N PRO A 99 8.47 -2.50 14.93
CA PRO A 99 7.88 -3.30 16.00
C PRO A 99 6.35 -3.30 16.00
N ALA A 100 5.70 -2.16 15.75
CA ALA A 100 4.25 -2.12 15.77
C ALA A 100 3.65 -2.90 14.60
N LEU A 101 4.25 -2.84 13.41
CA LEU A 101 3.84 -3.65 12.26
C LEU A 101 4.01 -5.15 12.55
N LEU A 102 5.12 -5.58 13.14
CA LEU A 102 5.34 -6.98 13.53
C LEU A 102 4.28 -7.47 14.54
N ILE A 103 3.97 -6.62 15.54
CA ILE A 103 2.93 -6.92 16.54
C ILE A 103 1.55 -7.00 15.87
N SER A 104 1.21 -6.05 14.99
CA SER A 104 -0.03 -6.04 14.24
C SER A 104 -0.17 -7.32 13.39
N THR A 105 0.87 -7.66 12.63
CA THR A 105 0.93 -8.90 11.84
C THR A 105 0.72 -10.15 12.70
N ALA A 106 1.38 -10.20 13.87
CA ALA A 106 1.26 -11.32 14.79
C ALA A 106 -0.17 -11.43 15.37
N ILE A 107 -0.76 -10.31 15.79
CA ILE A 107 -2.13 -10.29 16.35
C ILE A 107 -3.14 -10.76 15.31
N ILE A 108 -3.05 -10.24 14.08
CA ILE A 108 -3.96 -10.62 13.00
C ILE A 108 -3.75 -12.07 12.58
N GLY A 109 -2.50 -12.47 12.38
CA GLY A 109 -2.15 -13.83 11.98
C GLY A 109 -2.55 -14.87 13.02
N LEU A 110 -2.24 -14.64 14.30
CA LEU A 110 -2.66 -15.51 15.39
C LEU A 110 -4.18 -15.52 15.57
N GLY A 111 -4.84 -14.35 15.39
CA GLY A 111 -6.30 -14.25 15.45
C GLY A 111 -6.97 -15.12 14.39
N LEU A 112 -6.52 -15.05 13.14
CA LEU A 112 -7.04 -15.86 12.05
C LEU A 112 -6.75 -17.35 12.25
N TRP A 113 -5.56 -17.70 12.68
CA TRP A 113 -5.20 -19.07 13.00
C TRP A 113 -6.11 -19.65 14.09
N PHE A 114 -6.41 -18.88 15.15
CA PHE A 114 -7.20 -19.35 16.29
C PHE A 114 -8.71 -19.44 16.01
N ILE A 115 -9.25 -18.51 15.18
CA ILE A 115 -10.69 -18.38 14.93
C ILE A 115 -11.13 -19.23 13.74
N GLN A 116 -10.30 -19.35 12.70
CA GLN A 116 -10.69 -19.91 11.41
C GLN A 116 -9.93 -21.19 11.02
N ASP A 117 -9.10 -21.75 11.92
CA ASP A 117 -8.22 -22.89 11.62
C ASP A 117 -7.33 -22.69 10.36
N PHE A 118 -7.02 -21.45 10.05
CA PHE A 118 -6.14 -21.12 8.94
C PHE A 118 -4.72 -21.63 9.19
N ASN A 119 -4.02 -22.06 8.13
CA ASN A 119 -2.59 -22.32 8.27
C ASN A 119 -1.88 -21.06 8.78
N ILE A 120 -1.09 -21.20 9.83
CA ILE A 120 -0.43 -20.06 10.52
C ILE A 120 0.41 -19.21 9.57
N ILE A 121 1.09 -19.81 8.59
CA ILE A 121 1.95 -19.08 7.65
C ILE A 121 1.09 -18.19 6.75
N TYR A 122 0.02 -18.72 6.17
CA TYR A 122 -0.90 -17.93 5.34
C TYR A 122 -1.64 -16.86 6.14
N ALA A 123 -1.98 -17.15 7.39
CA ALA A 123 -2.56 -16.18 8.30
C ALA A 123 -1.60 -15.03 8.61
N LEU A 124 -0.31 -15.31 8.81
CA LEU A 124 0.73 -14.29 9.01
C LEU A 124 1.01 -13.50 7.73
N ILE A 125 1.02 -14.15 6.55
CA ILE A 125 1.14 -13.46 5.25
C ILE A 125 0.01 -12.45 5.08
N PHE A 126 -1.22 -12.86 5.36
CA PHE A 126 -2.37 -11.96 5.32
C PHE A 126 -2.23 -10.83 6.36
N GLY A 127 -1.77 -11.15 7.57
CA GLY A 127 -1.49 -10.16 8.60
C GLY A 127 -0.46 -9.11 8.14
N ALA A 128 0.65 -9.52 7.52
CA ALA A 128 1.65 -8.62 6.98
C ALA A 128 1.08 -7.71 5.88
N LEU A 129 0.25 -8.28 4.99
CA LEU A 129 -0.37 -7.56 3.89
C LEU A 129 -1.27 -6.41 4.36
N ILE A 130 -2.09 -6.64 5.39
CA ILE A 130 -3.06 -5.64 5.88
C ILE A 130 -2.53 -4.75 7.00
N SER A 131 -1.31 -5.01 7.49
CA SER A 131 -0.69 -4.19 8.55
C SER A 131 -0.03 -2.92 8.00
N ALA A 132 0.23 -2.85 6.69
CA ALA A 132 0.61 -1.60 6.04
C ALA A 132 -0.59 -0.65 6.01
N THR A 133 -0.37 0.60 6.41
CA THR A 133 -1.41 1.61 6.56
C THR A 133 -1.16 2.81 5.64
N ASP A 134 -2.23 3.30 5.00
CA ASP A 134 -2.22 4.54 4.23
C ASP A 134 -2.77 5.69 5.09
N PRO A 135 -1.99 6.75 5.35
CA PRO A 135 -2.38 7.82 6.25
C PRO A 135 -3.15 8.96 5.57
N VAL A 136 -3.41 8.92 4.27
CA VAL A 136 -4.00 10.05 3.52
C VAL A 136 -5.25 10.61 4.17
N ALA A 137 -6.16 9.73 4.59
CA ALA A 137 -7.39 10.15 5.26
C ALA A 137 -7.13 10.76 6.65
N VAL A 138 -6.19 10.18 7.41
CA VAL A 138 -5.82 10.66 8.76
C VAL A 138 -5.13 12.01 8.68
N ILE A 139 -4.23 12.20 7.71
CA ILE A 139 -3.53 13.47 7.48
C ILE A 139 -4.52 14.58 7.10
N SER A 140 -5.49 14.26 6.24
CA SER A 140 -6.55 15.19 5.87
C SER A 140 -7.33 15.65 7.11
N LEU A 141 -7.72 14.70 7.95
CA LEU A 141 -8.42 14.98 9.21
C LEU A 141 -7.56 15.81 10.17
N PHE A 142 -6.26 15.53 10.29
CA PHE A 142 -5.34 16.29 11.13
C PHE A 142 -5.24 17.75 10.68
N LYS A 143 -5.23 18.00 9.36
CA LYS A 143 -5.23 19.35 8.81
C LYS A 143 -6.53 20.11 9.13
N GLU A 144 -7.67 19.44 9.01
CA GLU A 144 -8.98 20.03 9.34
C GLU A 144 -9.14 20.36 10.84
N LEU A 145 -8.64 19.49 11.71
CA LEU A 145 -8.72 19.65 13.15
C LEU A 145 -7.62 20.57 13.74
N GLY A 146 -6.68 21.02 12.93
CA GLY A 146 -5.53 21.81 13.40
C GLY A 146 -4.61 21.02 14.34
N ALA A 147 -4.46 19.71 14.11
CA ALA A 147 -3.59 18.84 14.91
C ALA A 147 -2.13 19.31 14.86
N PRO A 148 -1.33 19.05 15.90
CA PRO A 148 0.08 19.40 15.90
C PRO A 148 0.81 18.79 14.71
N HIS A 149 1.59 19.60 13.98
CA HIS A 149 2.34 19.18 12.78
C HIS A 149 3.23 17.94 13.02
N ARG A 150 3.73 17.77 14.25
CA ARG A 150 4.50 16.59 14.64
C ARG A 150 3.74 15.28 14.47
N LEU A 151 2.42 15.25 14.71
CA LEU A 151 1.60 14.06 14.50
C LEU A 151 1.52 13.70 13.01
N THR A 152 1.39 14.70 12.15
CA THR A 152 1.43 14.50 10.69
C THR A 152 2.75 13.86 10.26
N ILE A 153 3.88 14.38 10.74
CA ILE A 153 5.21 13.83 10.41
C ILE A 153 5.38 12.41 10.93
N LEU A 154 4.91 12.10 12.13
CA LEU A 154 4.99 10.75 12.68
C LEU A 154 4.19 9.76 11.84
N VAL A 155 3.00 10.11 11.43
CA VAL A 155 2.10 9.24 10.65
C VAL A 155 2.57 9.12 9.20
N GLU A 156 3.02 10.20 8.57
CA GLU A 156 3.63 10.17 7.23
C GLU A 156 4.91 9.34 7.20
N GLY A 157 5.80 9.56 8.16
CA GLY A 157 7.06 8.84 8.26
C GLY A 157 6.87 7.36 8.61
N GLU A 158 5.90 7.06 9.49
CA GLU A 158 5.52 5.68 9.81
C GLU A 158 5.04 4.95 8.57
N SER A 159 4.09 5.51 7.82
CA SER A 159 3.55 4.90 6.60
C SER A 159 4.62 4.66 5.54
N LEU A 160 5.50 5.64 5.29
CA LEU A 160 6.55 5.48 4.30
C LEU A 160 7.50 4.31 4.62
N LEU A 161 7.80 4.10 5.91
CA LEU A 161 8.71 3.03 6.34
C LEU A 161 7.99 1.70 6.57
N ASN A 162 6.72 1.72 6.98
CA ASN A 162 5.97 0.50 7.20
C ASN A 162 5.65 -0.23 5.88
N ASP A 163 5.41 0.48 4.79
CA ASP A 163 5.22 -0.12 3.47
C ASP A 163 6.42 -0.97 3.05
N ALA A 164 7.63 -0.41 3.19
CA ALA A 164 8.87 -1.15 2.91
C ALA A 164 9.02 -2.34 3.85
N THR A 165 8.73 -2.17 5.15
CA THR A 165 8.82 -3.24 6.16
C THR A 165 7.80 -4.35 5.88
N ALA A 166 6.56 -3.99 5.51
CA ALA A 166 5.49 -4.93 5.18
C ALA A 166 5.83 -5.77 3.95
N ILE A 167 6.32 -5.14 2.87
CA ILE A 167 6.74 -5.84 1.63
C ILE A 167 7.83 -6.88 1.95
N VAL A 168 8.79 -6.51 2.77
CA VAL A 168 9.87 -7.43 3.12
C VAL A 168 9.39 -8.56 4.01
N LEU A 169 8.59 -8.25 5.04
CA LEU A 169 8.00 -9.28 5.91
C LEU A 169 7.13 -10.24 5.11
N PHE A 170 6.30 -9.71 4.19
CA PHE A 170 5.50 -10.50 3.27
C PHE A 170 6.35 -11.45 2.44
N ASN A 171 7.44 -10.97 1.82
CA ASN A 171 8.32 -11.80 1.00
C ASN A 171 9.03 -12.88 1.82
N ILE A 172 9.45 -12.58 3.05
CA ILE A 172 10.02 -13.58 3.96
C ILE A 172 9.00 -14.68 4.27
N LEU A 173 7.78 -14.30 4.68
CA LEU A 173 6.72 -15.26 5.00
C LEU A 173 6.29 -16.07 3.77
N LEU A 174 6.24 -15.44 2.60
CA LEU A 174 5.95 -16.11 1.34
C LEU A 174 7.05 -17.14 1.01
N GLY A 175 8.31 -16.79 1.16
CA GLY A 175 9.43 -17.71 1.00
C GLY A 175 9.31 -18.93 1.93
N ILE A 176 8.97 -18.69 3.21
CA ILE A 176 8.70 -19.76 4.18
C ILE A 176 7.55 -20.67 3.71
N SER A 177 6.50 -20.12 3.11
CA SER A 177 5.32 -20.88 2.67
C SER A 177 5.61 -21.80 1.48
N ILE A 178 6.59 -21.47 0.65
CA ILE A 178 6.95 -22.22 -0.57
C ILE A 178 7.95 -23.34 -0.23
N TRP A 179 8.76 -23.16 0.80
CA TRP A 179 9.78 -24.12 1.17
C TRP A 179 9.24 -25.06 2.25
N GLU A 180 8.97 -26.31 1.91
CA GLU A 180 8.43 -27.34 2.83
C GLU A 180 9.36 -27.68 4.02
N GLN A 181 10.63 -27.29 3.97
CA GLN A 181 11.63 -27.49 5.03
C GLN A 181 12.33 -26.16 5.37
N PHE A 182 11.62 -25.31 6.13
CA PHE A 182 12.22 -24.07 6.65
C PHE A 182 13.09 -24.38 7.86
N GLY A 183 14.41 -24.20 7.70
CA GLY A 183 15.39 -24.36 8.78
C GLY A 183 15.82 -23.02 9.39
N VAL A 184 16.53 -23.10 10.52
CA VAL A 184 17.12 -21.92 11.18
C VAL A 184 18.08 -21.18 10.24
N PHE A 185 18.75 -21.90 9.34
CA PHE A 185 19.64 -21.34 8.33
C PHE A 185 18.90 -20.47 7.31
N ASP A 186 17.72 -20.89 6.89
CA ASP A 186 16.89 -20.15 5.94
C ASP A 186 16.34 -18.86 6.55
N PHE A 187 16.08 -18.86 7.86
CA PHE A 187 15.74 -17.63 8.60
C PHE A 187 16.89 -16.62 8.58
N TYR A 188 18.13 -17.05 8.79
CA TYR A 188 19.29 -16.15 8.70
C TYR A 188 19.49 -15.60 7.29
N ILE A 189 19.27 -16.41 6.25
CA ILE A 189 19.33 -15.96 4.85
C ILE A 189 18.24 -14.92 4.60
N ALA A 190 17.00 -15.18 5.02
CA ALA A 190 15.87 -14.25 4.86
C ALA A 190 16.13 -12.91 5.55
N VAL A 191 16.67 -12.94 6.79
CA VAL A 191 17.06 -11.73 7.51
C VAL A 191 18.20 -11.00 6.81
N ALA A 192 19.21 -11.72 6.31
CA ALA A 192 20.32 -11.12 5.59
C ALA A 192 19.87 -10.50 4.25
N GLU A 193 18.97 -11.15 3.53
CA GLU A 193 18.35 -10.59 2.32
C GLU A 193 17.50 -9.35 2.62
N PHE A 194 16.77 -9.37 3.73
CA PHE A 194 16.07 -8.17 4.20
C PHE A 194 17.02 -6.98 4.32
N PHE A 195 18.09 -7.12 5.08
CA PHE A 195 19.05 -6.03 5.26
C PHE A 195 19.72 -5.62 3.95
N LYS A 196 20.04 -6.56 3.09
CA LYS A 196 20.63 -6.30 1.76
C LYS A 196 19.69 -5.48 0.88
N VAL A 197 18.41 -5.84 0.81
CA VAL A 197 17.39 -5.12 0.01
C VAL A 197 17.10 -3.76 0.62
N PHE A 198 16.93 -3.68 1.94
CA PHE A 198 16.66 -2.44 2.65
C PHE A 198 17.80 -1.42 2.53
N PHE A 199 19.03 -1.83 2.88
CA PHE A 199 20.18 -0.92 2.76
C PHE A 199 20.63 -0.71 1.32
N GLY A 200 20.45 -1.71 0.46
CA GLY A 200 20.69 -1.57 -0.98
C GLY A 200 19.76 -0.54 -1.62
N GLY A 201 18.48 -0.57 -1.29
CA GLY A 201 17.51 0.44 -1.71
C GLY A 201 17.84 1.83 -1.20
N LEU A 202 18.22 1.95 0.07
CA LEU A 202 18.64 3.22 0.68
C LEU A 202 19.92 3.79 0.02
N PHE A 203 20.81 2.95 -0.46
CA PHE A 203 22.05 3.38 -1.13
C PHE A 203 21.81 3.81 -2.58
N VAL A 204 20.83 3.22 -3.26
CA VAL A 204 20.51 3.52 -4.67
C VAL A 204 19.55 4.71 -4.80
N GLY A 205 18.62 4.92 -3.84
CA GLY A 205 17.68 6.04 -3.81
C GLY A 205 18.28 7.29 -3.17
#